data_a461e3b479e8ec7e74becac45bf244b9
#
_entry.id   a461e3b479e8ec7e74becac45bf244b9
#
_cell.length_a   1.000
_cell.length_b   1.000
_cell.length_c   1.000
_cell.angle_alpha   90.00
_cell.angle_beta   90.00
_cell.angle_gamma   90.00
#
_symmetry.space_group_name_H-M   'P 1'
#
loop_
_entity.id
_entity.type
_entity.pdbx_description
1 polymer ?
#
loop_
_entity_poly.entity_id
_entity_poly.type
_entity_poly.pdbx_seq_one_letter_code
_entity_poly.pdbx_strand_id
1 'polypeptide(L)'
;VYRDIKAPGKYIMKFEHDGYYPAYKNVDFKYTKYRHTGDSFGEILMHKIRMKKEVTLKEVVVTATKLKMVMRGDTIVYDADAFQLSSGSMLDKLIRLLPGAQLEPGGEIYINGQKVESLLVNGENFFNGDPKVALDNLPHYMVDKIKVYRKMDERLMVASDLRTLRKDQLPLVLDVGLKKEYTTSWVGNATVGY
;
A
#
# COMPACT_ATOMS: atom_id res chain seq x y z
N VAL A 1 -3.50 -18.38 -46.86
CA VAL A 1 -2.35 -18.52 -47.78
C VAL A 1 -1.79 -19.92 -47.52
N TYR A 2 -2.00 -20.80 -48.50
CA TYR A 2 -1.45 -22.18 -48.46
C TYR A 2 0.01 -22.12 -48.90
N ARG A 3 0.90 -22.66 -48.06
CA ARG A 3 2.27 -22.92 -48.46
C ARG A 3 2.39 -24.41 -48.80
N ASP A 4 3.04 -24.73 -49.92
CA ASP A 4 3.28 -26.10 -50.33
C ASP A 4 4.04 -26.86 -49.23
N ILE A 5 3.41 -27.90 -48.70
CA ILE A 5 4.05 -28.81 -47.74
C ILE A 5 4.94 -29.75 -48.55
N LYS A 6 6.25 -29.58 -48.44
CA LYS A 6 7.24 -30.29 -49.25
C LYS A 6 7.70 -31.64 -48.68
N ALA A 7 7.32 -31.98 -47.45
CA ALA A 7 7.76 -33.18 -46.76
C ALA A 7 6.61 -33.92 -46.09
N PRO A 8 6.61 -35.25 -46.09
CA PRO A 8 5.68 -36.04 -45.28
C PRO A 8 5.98 -35.82 -43.79
N GLY A 9 4.96 -35.87 -42.98
CA GLY A 9 5.11 -35.65 -41.53
C GLY A 9 3.84 -35.26 -40.82
N LYS A 10 3.93 -35.14 -39.51
CA LYS A 10 2.84 -34.70 -38.66
C LYS A 10 2.90 -33.18 -38.54
N TYR A 11 1.79 -32.53 -38.84
CA TYR A 11 1.64 -31.08 -38.81
C TYR A 11 0.44 -30.68 -37.96
N ILE A 12 0.51 -29.48 -37.42
CA ILE A 12 -0.62 -28.85 -36.74
C ILE A 12 -1.09 -27.74 -37.65
N MET A 13 -2.32 -27.86 -38.14
CA MET A 13 -2.99 -26.79 -38.91
C MET A 13 -3.71 -25.87 -37.92
N LYS A 14 -3.46 -24.58 -38.08
CA LYS A 14 -4.14 -23.51 -37.34
C LYS A 14 -5.15 -22.84 -38.26
N PHE A 15 -6.37 -22.72 -37.80
CA PHE A 15 -7.46 -22.03 -38.50
C PHE A 15 -7.82 -20.77 -37.72
N GLU A 16 -7.80 -19.64 -38.40
CA GLU A 16 -8.10 -18.34 -37.83
C GLU A 16 -9.17 -17.63 -38.69
N HIS A 17 -10.15 -17.08 -38.02
CA HIS A 17 -11.17 -16.24 -38.62
C HIS A 17 -11.57 -15.17 -37.61
N ASP A 18 -11.81 -13.95 -38.12
CA ASP A 18 -12.22 -12.83 -37.28
C ASP A 18 -13.52 -13.14 -36.53
N GLY A 19 -13.51 -12.88 -35.22
CA GLY A 19 -14.65 -13.16 -34.36
C GLY A 19 -14.81 -14.62 -33.88
N TYR A 20 -13.83 -15.46 -34.17
CA TYR A 20 -13.80 -16.86 -33.72
C TYR A 20 -12.51 -17.18 -32.99
N TYR A 21 -12.59 -18.11 -32.02
CA TYR A 21 -11.39 -18.66 -31.39
C TYR A 21 -10.61 -19.50 -32.41
N PRO A 22 -9.27 -19.44 -32.41
CA PRO A 22 -8.48 -20.26 -33.31
C PRO A 22 -8.72 -21.75 -33.04
N ALA A 23 -8.89 -22.52 -34.10
CA ALA A 23 -9.01 -23.96 -34.03
C ALA A 23 -7.72 -24.63 -34.54
N TYR A 24 -7.35 -25.76 -33.95
CA TYR A 24 -6.17 -26.52 -34.29
C TYR A 24 -6.55 -27.94 -34.65
N LYS A 25 -5.92 -28.48 -35.71
CA LYS A 25 -6.12 -29.84 -36.13
C LYS A 25 -4.76 -30.52 -36.44
N ASN A 26 -4.55 -31.69 -35.88
CA ASN A 26 -3.40 -32.51 -36.20
C ASN A 26 -3.64 -33.21 -37.51
N VAL A 27 -2.70 -33.12 -38.44
CA VAL A 27 -2.75 -33.75 -39.77
C VAL A 27 -1.45 -34.53 -39.99
N ASP A 28 -1.59 -35.74 -40.48
CA ASP A 28 -0.47 -36.60 -40.82
C ASP A 28 -0.41 -36.77 -42.34
N PHE A 29 0.55 -36.09 -42.98
CA PHE A 29 0.79 -36.20 -44.41
C PHE A 29 1.71 -37.38 -44.71
N LYS A 30 1.17 -38.41 -45.33
CA LYS A 30 1.92 -39.56 -45.78
C LYS A 30 2.32 -39.42 -47.25
N TYR A 31 3.52 -39.90 -47.57
CA TYR A 31 3.96 -39.90 -48.96
C TYR A 31 3.15 -40.94 -49.76
N THR A 32 2.26 -40.45 -50.64
CA THR A 32 1.57 -41.34 -51.61
C THR A 32 2.14 -41.11 -52.97
N LYS A 33 2.45 -42.21 -53.64
CA LYS A 33 3.07 -42.26 -54.99
C LYS A 33 2.15 -41.72 -56.10
N TYR A 34 0.92 -41.42 -55.73
CA TYR A 34 -0.12 -40.87 -56.62
C TYR A 34 -0.51 -39.46 -56.19
N ARG A 35 -0.53 -38.55 -57.14
CA ARG A 35 -0.94 -37.15 -56.95
C ARG A 35 -2.42 -37.13 -56.64
N HIS A 36 -2.78 -37.04 -55.37
CA HIS A 36 -4.15 -36.78 -54.98
C HIS A 36 -4.43 -35.30 -55.14
N THR A 37 -5.39 -34.95 -55.99
CA THR A 37 -5.96 -33.63 -56.10
C THR A 37 -6.97 -33.45 -55.01
N GLY A 38 -6.49 -32.90 -53.86
CA GLY A 38 -7.33 -32.41 -52.78
C GLY A 38 -7.56 -33.37 -51.62
N ASP A 39 -6.80 -33.23 -50.58
CA ASP A 39 -7.10 -33.83 -49.28
C ASP A 39 -8.19 -33.02 -48.60
N SER A 40 -9.36 -33.64 -48.33
CA SER A 40 -10.40 -33.05 -47.55
C SER A 40 -10.13 -33.30 -46.07
N PHE A 41 -9.95 -32.24 -45.33
CA PHE A 41 -9.71 -32.35 -43.87
C PHE A 41 -11.01 -32.38 -43.04
N GLY A 42 -12.15 -32.52 -43.73
CA GLY A 42 -13.48 -32.50 -43.10
C GLY A 42 -13.87 -31.14 -42.56
N GLU A 43 -14.93 -31.08 -41.80
CA GLU A 43 -15.41 -29.85 -41.19
C GLU A 43 -14.55 -29.44 -40.01
N ILE A 44 -14.22 -28.16 -39.97
CA ILE A 44 -13.52 -27.53 -38.83
C ILE A 44 -14.51 -26.63 -38.09
N LEU A 45 -14.96 -27.08 -36.94
CA LEU A 45 -15.82 -26.30 -36.07
C LEU A 45 -15.01 -25.24 -35.32
N MET A 46 -15.29 -23.99 -35.62
CA MET A 46 -14.73 -22.83 -34.90
C MET A 46 -15.77 -22.24 -33.97
N HIS A 47 -15.41 -22.01 -32.73
CA HIS A 47 -16.29 -21.40 -31.74
C HIS A 47 -16.26 -19.87 -31.89
N LYS A 48 -17.42 -19.28 -32.13
CA LYS A 48 -17.58 -17.82 -32.21
C LYS A 48 -17.21 -17.19 -30.87
N ILE A 49 -16.35 -16.17 -30.90
CA ILE A 49 -16.10 -15.33 -29.75
C ILE A 49 -17.41 -14.60 -29.44
N ARG A 50 -18.11 -15.03 -28.41
CA ARG A 50 -19.21 -14.24 -27.87
C ARG A 50 -18.54 -13.02 -27.22
N MET A 51 -18.57 -11.87 -27.87
CA MET A 51 -18.36 -10.63 -27.16
C MET A 51 -19.42 -10.64 -26.05
N LYS A 52 -18.98 -10.83 -24.80
CA LYS A 52 -19.79 -10.41 -23.67
C LYS A 52 -20.12 -8.97 -24.00
N LYS A 53 -21.45 -8.62 -24.11
CA LYS A 53 -21.87 -7.23 -24.10
C LYS A 53 -20.88 -6.51 -23.20
N GLU A 54 -20.26 -5.45 -23.69
CA GLU A 54 -19.49 -4.57 -22.82
C GLU A 54 -20.37 -4.30 -21.61
N VAL A 55 -20.15 -5.06 -20.57
CA VAL A 55 -20.48 -4.58 -19.25
C VAL A 55 -19.51 -3.42 -19.16
N THR A 56 -20.00 -2.22 -19.38
CA THR A 56 -19.34 -1.01 -18.94
C THR A 56 -19.00 -1.35 -17.52
N LEU A 57 -17.75 -1.74 -17.28
CA LEU A 57 -17.23 -1.87 -15.94
C LEU A 57 -17.43 -0.47 -15.39
N LYS A 58 -18.52 -0.29 -14.64
CA LYS A 58 -18.58 0.82 -13.70
C LYS A 58 -17.21 0.78 -13.08
N GLU A 59 -16.47 1.86 -13.28
CA GLU A 59 -15.16 2.07 -12.71
C GLU A 59 -15.13 1.37 -11.37
N VAL A 60 -14.50 0.20 -11.31
CA VAL A 60 -14.22 -0.45 -10.04
C VAL A 60 -13.13 0.45 -9.50
N VAL A 61 -13.57 1.48 -8.79
CA VAL A 61 -12.69 2.19 -7.89
C VAL A 61 -12.21 1.11 -6.95
N VAL A 62 -11.05 0.53 -7.27
CA VAL A 62 -10.29 -0.27 -6.33
C VAL A 62 -9.87 0.74 -5.29
N THR A 63 -10.72 0.98 -4.33
CA THR A 63 -10.35 1.59 -3.08
C THR A 63 -9.39 0.61 -2.46
N ALA A 64 -8.11 0.77 -2.79
CA ALA A 64 -7.05 0.08 -2.09
C ALA A 64 -7.26 0.49 -0.62
N THR A 65 -7.75 -0.45 0.18
CA THR A 65 -7.90 -0.23 1.61
C THR A 65 -6.49 0.02 2.12
N LYS A 66 -6.16 1.27 2.39
CA LYS A 66 -4.86 1.63 2.95
C LYS A 66 -4.67 0.86 4.23
N LEU A 67 -3.57 0.15 4.35
CA LEU A 67 -3.23 -0.57 5.56
C LEU A 67 -3.05 0.45 6.68
N LYS A 68 -3.88 0.37 7.72
CA LYS A 68 -3.84 1.28 8.86
C LYS A 68 -2.51 1.23 9.60
N MET A 69 -1.85 0.06 9.62
CA MET A 69 -0.64 -0.19 10.38
C MET A 69 0.26 -1.18 9.63
N VAL A 70 1.55 -0.89 9.60
CA VAL A 70 2.59 -1.79 9.05
C VAL A 70 3.76 -1.84 10.01
N MET A 71 4.29 -3.03 10.26
CA MET A 71 5.56 -3.23 10.99
C MET A 71 6.72 -3.18 10.00
N ARG A 72 7.70 -2.32 10.25
CA ARG A 72 8.96 -2.26 9.49
C ARG A 72 10.14 -2.47 10.44
N GLY A 73 10.60 -3.71 10.56
CA GLY A 73 11.55 -4.08 11.59
C GLY A 73 10.98 -3.82 12.99
N ASP A 74 11.67 -3.03 13.78
CA ASP A 74 11.25 -2.65 15.15
C ASP A 74 10.36 -1.39 15.20
N THR A 75 9.97 -0.85 14.03
CA THR A 75 9.17 0.36 13.91
C THR A 75 7.74 0.03 13.51
N ILE A 76 6.77 0.52 14.27
CA ILE A 76 5.36 0.51 13.88
C ILE A 76 5.09 1.78 13.08
N VAL A 77 4.51 1.64 11.91
CA VAL A 77 4.13 2.76 11.04
C VAL A 77 2.62 2.75 10.83
N TYR A 78 1.97 3.83 11.23
CA TYR A 78 0.55 4.07 10.98
C TYR A 78 0.40 5.06 9.83
N ASP A 79 -0.52 4.78 8.89
CA ASP A 79 -0.88 5.69 7.81
C ASP A 79 -2.06 6.58 8.29
N ALA A 80 -1.83 7.87 8.45
CA ALA A 80 -2.84 8.77 8.98
C ALA A 80 -4.08 8.88 8.08
N ASP A 81 -3.90 8.83 6.77
CA ASP A 81 -5.00 8.89 5.80
C ASP A 81 -5.90 7.64 5.79
N ALA A 82 -5.46 6.55 6.44
CA ALA A 82 -6.28 5.34 6.58
C ALA A 82 -7.34 5.44 7.69
N PHE A 83 -7.31 6.53 8.48
CA PHE A 83 -8.26 6.80 9.55
C PHE A 83 -9.23 7.92 9.14
N GLN A 84 -10.52 7.62 9.20
CA GLN A 84 -11.56 8.62 8.89
C GLN A 84 -11.82 9.49 10.11
N LEU A 85 -11.51 10.75 9.98
CA LEU A 85 -11.73 11.77 10.99
C LEU A 85 -12.52 12.94 10.39
N SER A 86 -13.32 13.60 11.22
CA SER A 86 -14.05 14.80 10.80
C SER A 86 -13.10 15.97 10.62
N SER A 87 -13.46 16.89 9.70
CA SER A 87 -12.72 18.14 9.51
C SER A 87 -12.61 18.90 10.83
N GLY A 88 -11.40 19.37 11.16
CA GLY A 88 -11.13 20.06 12.41
C GLY A 88 -10.72 19.17 13.57
N SER A 89 -10.63 17.84 13.39
CA SER A 89 -10.04 16.96 14.40
C SER A 89 -8.57 17.24 14.57
N MET A 90 -8.09 17.22 15.81
CA MET A 90 -6.69 17.39 16.16
C MET A 90 -5.99 16.04 16.30
N LEU A 91 -4.68 16.07 16.53
CA LEU A 91 -3.84 14.89 16.66
C LEU A 91 -4.31 13.95 17.79
N ASP A 92 -4.87 14.47 18.86
CA ASP A 92 -5.43 13.68 19.97
C ASP A 92 -6.46 12.66 19.49
N LYS A 93 -7.35 13.06 18.58
CA LYS A 93 -8.37 12.17 17.99
C LYS A 93 -7.75 11.10 17.12
N LEU A 94 -6.73 11.46 16.34
CA LEU A 94 -6.01 10.49 15.51
C LEU A 94 -5.32 9.44 16.38
N ILE A 95 -4.61 9.85 17.42
CA ILE A 95 -3.89 8.93 18.32
C ILE A 95 -4.86 7.94 19.00
N ARG A 96 -6.03 8.40 19.43
CA ARG A 96 -7.05 7.52 20.03
C ARG A 96 -7.58 6.44 19.09
N LEU A 97 -7.47 6.64 17.76
CA LEU A 97 -7.90 5.68 16.76
C LEU A 97 -6.79 4.68 16.35
N LEU A 98 -5.54 4.93 16.75
CA LEU A 98 -4.43 4.04 16.41
C LEU A 98 -4.59 2.70 17.13
N PRO A 99 -4.46 1.57 16.42
CA PRO A 99 -4.47 0.25 17.05
C PRO A 99 -3.40 0.13 18.13
N GLY A 100 -3.80 -0.27 19.32
CA GLY A 100 -2.91 -0.44 20.48
C GLY A 100 -2.53 0.84 21.19
N ALA A 101 -3.02 2.01 20.77
CA ALA A 101 -2.78 3.28 21.43
C ALA A 101 -3.81 3.58 22.54
N GLN A 102 -3.33 4.18 23.62
CA GLN A 102 -4.14 4.72 24.69
C GLN A 102 -3.63 6.13 25.00
N LEU A 103 -4.54 7.07 25.11
CA LEU A 103 -4.25 8.46 25.45
C LEU A 103 -4.96 8.84 26.74
N GLU A 104 -4.17 9.09 27.78
CA GLU A 104 -4.65 9.50 29.08
C GLU A 104 -5.03 10.99 29.11
N PRO A 105 -5.88 11.41 30.04
CA PRO A 105 -6.35 12.81 30.14
C PRO A 105 -5.22 13.83 30.33
N GLY A 106 -4.09 13.41 30.89
CA GLY A 106 -2.88 14.23 31.07
C GLY A 106 -2.04 14.45 29.81
N GLY A 107 -2.40 13.80 28.67
CA GLY A 107 -1.62 13.85 27.43
C GLY A 107 -0.55 12.74 27.37
N GLU A 108 -0.51 11.85 28.34
CA GLU A 108 0.37 10.67 28.30
C GLU A 108 -0.14 9.66 27.26
N ILE A 109 0.78 9.18 26.44
CA ILE A 109 0.48 8.23 25.33
C ILE A 109 1.10 6.88 25.71
N TYR A 110 0.32 5.82 25.52
CA TYR A 110 0.77 4.46 25.66
C TYR A 110 0.54 3.71 24.34
N ILE A 111 1.51 2.93 23.90
CA ILE A 111 1.41 2.07 22.73
C ILE A 111 1.67 0.63 23.16
N ASN A 112 0.69 -0.25 22.95
CA ASN A 112 0.74 -1.65 23.40
C ASN A 112 1.11 -1.79 24.90
N GLY A 113 0.57 -0.89 25.74
CA GLY A 113 0.82 -0.85 27.18
C GLY A 113 2.16 -0.25 27.61
N GLN A 114 2.98 0.23 26.66
CA GLN A 114 4.24 0.88 26.95
C GLN A 114 4.10 2.40 26.83
N LYS A 115 4.60 3.13 27.81
CA LYS A 115 4.59 4.59 27.80
C LYS A 115 5.49 5.14 26.70
N VAL A 116 4.99 6.11 25.96
CA VAL A 116 5.78 6.91 25.03
C VAL A 116 6.47 8.01 25.81
N GLU A 117 7.80 8.03 25.78
CA GLU A 117 8.60 9.02 26.53
C GLU A 117 8.71 10.36 25.80
N SER A 118 8.66 10.34 24.47
CA SER A 118 8.80 11.56 23.67
C SER A 118 7.89 11.53 22.46
N LEU A 119 7.21 12.67 22.20
CA LEU A 119 6.49 12.93 20.98
C LEU A 119 7.35 13.87 20.12
N LEU A 120 7.69 13.41 18.91
CA LEU A 120 8.45 14.16 17.94
C LEU A 120 7.55 14.57 16.78
N VAL A 121 7.91 15.66 16.11
CA VAL A 121 7.30 16.07 14.84
C VAL A 121 8.42 16.18 13.79
N ASN A 122 8.30 15.36 12.73
CA ASN A 122 9.36 15.20 11.71
C ASN A 122 10.76 14.85 12.30
N GLY A 123 10.77 14.03 13.38
CA GLY A 123 11.99 13.57 14.02
C GLY A 123 12.61 14.56 15.03
N GLU A 124 12.01 15.72 15.21
CA GLU A 124 12.50 16.77 16.12
C GLU A 124 11.56 16.99 17.31
N ASN A 125 12.12 17.40 18.46
CA ASN A 125 11.35 17.82 19.62
C ASN A 125 10.67 19.16 19.29
N PHE A 126 9.35 19.13 19.21
CA PHE A 126 8.54 20.32 19.02
C PHE A 126 7.90 20.75 20.37
N PHE A 127 7.57 22.01 20.54
CA PHE A 127 6.87 22.54 21.71
C PHE A 127 7.55 22.25 23.07
N ASN A 128 8.87 22.41 23.13
CA ASN A 128 9.66 22.15 24.35
C ASN A 128 9.48 20.74 24.96
N GLY A 129 9.03 19.78 24.13
CA GLY A 129 8.83 18.40 24.53
C GLY A 129 7.49 18.13 25.27
N ASP A 130 6.56 19.10 25.30
CA ASP A 130 5.23 18.88 25.85
C ASP A 130 4.32 18.21 24.81
N PRO A 131 3.98 16.90 24.96
CA PRO A 131 3.13 16.19 24.02
C PRO A 131 1.74 16.81 23.90
N LYS A 132 1.22 17.40 24.98
CA LYS A 132 -0.13 17.96 25.04
C LYS A 132 -0.30 19.12 24.08
N VAL A 133 0.71 19.98 23.93
CA VAL A 133 0.66 21.10 23.00
C VAL A 133 0.52 20.59 21.55
N ALA A 134 1.26 19.55 21.18
CA ALA A 134 1.12 18.95 19.85
C ALA A 134 -0.24 18.27 19.66
N LEU A 135 -0.73 17.55 20.67
CA LEU A 135 -2.01 16.84 20.62
C LEU A 135 -3.19 17.79 20.41
N ASP A 136 -3.17 18.95 21.06
CA ASP A 136 -4.28 19.90 21.07
C ASP A 136 -4.24 20.87 19.88
N ASN A 137 -3.07 21.10 19.28
CA ASN A 137 -2.88 22.14 18.26
C ASN A 137 -2.48 21.64 16.87
N LEU A 138 -2.10 20.36 16.71
CA LEU A 138 -1.74 19.82 15.42
C LEU A 138 -2.96 19.19 14.73
N PRO A 139 -3.46 19.77 13.63
CA PRO A 139 -4.58 19.21 12.89
C PRO A 139 -4.23 17.85 12.25
N HIS A 140 -5.12 16.87 12.37
CA HIS A 140 -4.89 15.52 11.83
C HIS A 140 -4.62 15.49 10.31
N TYR A 141 -5.24 16.40 9.55
CA TYR A 141 -5.08 16.43 8.09
C TYR A 141 -3.66 16.79 7.62
N MET A 142 -2.87 17.40 8.50
CA MET A 142 -1.46 17.71 8.24
C MET A 142 -0.55 16.50 8.40
N VAL A 143 -1.03 15.45 9.07
CA VAL A 143 -0.24 14.25 9.36
C VAL A 143 -0.26 13.30 8.16
N ASP A 144 0.92 12.83 7.74
CA ASP A 144 1.10 11.77 6.75
C ASP A 144 1.17 10.40 7.43
N LYS A 145 2.15 10.23 8.32
CA LYS A 145 2.42 8.97 9.01
C LYS A 145 2.80 9.19 10.45
N ILE A 146 2.44 8.24 11.29
CA ILE A 146 2.92 8.18 12.67
C ILE A 146 3.82 6.96 12.79
N LYS A 147 5.05 7.18 13.25
CA LYS A 147 6.04 6.11 13.48
C LYS A 147 6.24 5.95 14.98
N VAL A 148 6.25 4.72 15.44
CA VAL A 148 6.57 4.37 16.82
C VAL A 148 7.78 3.47 16.81
N TYR A 149 8.85 3.92 17.42
CA TYR A 149 10.13 3.21 17.47
C TYR A 149 10.91 3.52 18.75
N ARG A 150 11.92 2.73 19.01
CA ARG A 150 12.84 2.97 20.13
C ARG A 150 14.03 3.79 19.67
N LYS A 151 14.27 4.90 20.34
CA LYS A 151 15.38 5.81 20.04
C LYS A 151 16.18 6.07 21.30
N MET A 152 17.48 6.02 21.19
CA MET A 152 18.36 6.48 22.25
C MET A 152 18.31 8.00 22.33
N ASP A 153 17.99 8.54 23.50
CA ASP A 153 18.06 9.98 23.75
C ASP A 153 19.54 10.40 23.86
N GLU A 154 19.94 11.44 23.17
CA GLU A 154 21.30 11.99 23.25
C GLU A 154 21.67 12.38 24.68
N ARG A 155 20.67 12.76 25.51
CA ARG A 155 20.88 13.09 26.93
C ARG A 155 21.24 11.85 27.77
N LEU A 156 20.76 10.68 27.39
CA LEU A 156 21.13 9.42 28.03
C LEU A 156 22.54 8.97 27.61
N MET A 157 23.06 9.43 26.49
CA MET A 157 24.43 9.12 26.04
C MET A 157 25.50 9.62 26.98
N VAL A 158 25.22 10.67 27.77
CA VAL A 158 26.17 11.28 28.69
C VAL A 158 26.18 10.57 30.07
N ALA A 159 25.14 9.85 30.42
CA ALA A 159 24.91 9.37 31.78
C ALA A 159 25.12 7.85 32.01
N SER A 160 25.24 7.05 30.97
CA SER A 160 25.27 5.60 31.10
C SER A 160 26.24 4.90 30.17
N ASP A 161 26.89 3.86 30.69
CA ASP A 161 27.75 2.93 29.95
C ASP A 161 26.91 2.28 28.81
N LEU A 162 27.01 2.86 27.62
CA LEU A 162 26.23 2.53 26.41
C LEU A 162 26.35 1.08 25.94
N ARG A 163 27.29 0.31 26.52
CA ARG A 163 27.56 -1.08 26.13
C ARG A 163 26.60 -2.10 26.71
N THR A 164 25.74 -1.72 27.66
CA THR A 164 24.90 -2.64 28.43
C THR A 164 23.40 -2.48 28.20
N LEU A 165 22.94 -1.41 27.54
CA LEU A 165 21.49 -1.18 27.27
C LEU A 165 20.98 -2.14 26.23
N ARG A 166 20.01 -2.98 26.57
CA ARG A 166 19.25 -3.79 25.62
C ARG A 166 18.30 -2.90 24.83
N LYS A 167 17.95 -3.29 23.61
CA LYS A 167 17.01 -2.58 22.77
C LYS A 167 15.64 -2.34 23.42
N ASP A 168 15.21 -3.28 24.26
CA ASP A 168 13.94 -3.22 24.99
C ASP A 168 13.93 -2.16 26.11
N GLN A 169 15.10 -1.72 26.57
CA GLN A 169 15.29 -0.69 27.59
C GLN A 169 15.34 0.74 27.00
N LEU A 170 15.43 0.86 25.67
CA LEU A 170 15.43 2.15 25.03
C LEU A 170 14.05 2.81 25.11
N PRO A 171 13.98 4.14 25.30
CA PRO A 171 12.74 4.88 25.35
C PRO A 171 11.93 4.73 24.06
N LEU A 172 10.62 4.56 24.21
CA LEU A 172 9.68 4.51 23.12
C LEU A 172 9.35 5.93 22.67
N VAL A 173 9.47 6.18 21.39
CA VAL A 173 9.24 7.49 20.77
C VAL A 173 8.11 7.38 19.76
N LEU A 174 7.23 8.37 19.76
CA LEU A 174 6.21 8.56 18.76
C LEU A 174 6.57 9.76 17.89
N ASP A 175 6.81 9.52 16.61
CA ASP A 175 7.22 10.52 15.64
C ASP A 175 6.08 10.77 14.63
N VAL A 176 5.56 11.98 14.63
CA VAL A 176 4.48 12.45 13.76
C VAL A 176 5.11 13.07 12.52
N GLY A 177 5.07 12.33 11.40
CA GLY A 177 5.50 12.85 10.10
C GLY A 177 4.42 13.70 9.46
N LEU A 178 4.74 14.92 9.09
CA LEU A 178 3.85 15.83 8.39
C LEU A 178 3.89 15.60 6.88
N LYS A 179 2.78 15.87 6.20
CA LYS A 179 2.73 15.92 4.73
C LYS A 179 3.68 17.02 4.23
N LYS A 180 4.29 16.79 3.07
CA LYS A 180 5.30 17.69 2.51
C LYS A 180 4.83 19.14 2.35
N GLU A 181 3.56 19.32 2.04
CA GLU A 181 2.92 20.62 1.87
C GLU A 181 2.83 21.46 3.17
N TYR A 182 2.90 20.78 4.33
CA TYR A 182 2.83 21.45 5.64
C TYR A 182 4.18 21.50 6.37
N THR A 183 5.24 20.97 5.81
CA THR A 183 6.58 20.97 6.46
C THR A 183 7.15 22.38 6.66
N THR A 184 6.71 23.33 5.82
CA THR A 184 7.15 24.76 5.87
C THR A 184 6.02 25.70 6.30
N SER A 185 4.90 25.18 6.86
CA SER A 185 3.73 25.97 7.20
C SER A 185 3.80 26.51 8.63
N TRP A 186 3.27 27.71 8.82
CA TRP A 186 3.04 28.30 10.15
C TRP A 186 1.66 27.89 10.66
N VAL A 187 1.61 27.30 11.84
CA VAL A 187 0.36 26.98 12.53
C VAL A 187 0.28 27.80 13.80
N GLY A 188 -0.78 28.58 13.92
CA GLY A 188 -1.01 29.39 15.11
C GLY A 188 -2.48 29.75 15.26
N ASN A 189 -2.97 29.77 16.50
CA ASN A 189 -4.28 30.30 16.87
C ASN A 189 -4.11 31.68 17.50
N ALA A 190 -4.76 32.68 16.92
CA ALA A 190 -4.85 34.01 17.54
C ALA A 190 -6.24 34.21 18.12
N THR A 191 -6.33 34.40 19.44
CA THR A 191 -7.56 34.75 20.11
C THR A 191 -7.50 36.24 20.47
N VAL A 192 -8.41 37.03 19.90
CA VAL A 192 -8.59 38.43 20.26
C VAL A 192 -9.73 38.48 21.26
N GLY A 193 -9.43 38.79 22.51
CA GLY A 193 -10.41 39.04 23.54
C GLY A 193 -10.79 40.53 23.56
N TYR A 194 -12.10 40.82 23.74
CA TYR A 194 -12.61 42.12 24.10
C TYR A 194 -12.81 42.17 25.60
#